data_ec60d364237633293025461f64eb4860
#
_entry.id   ec60d364237633293025461f64eb4860
#
_cell.length_a   1.000
_cell.length_b   1.000
_cell.length_c   1.000
_cell.angle_alpha   90.00
_cell.angle_beta   90.00
_cell.angle_gamma   90.00
#
_symmetry.space_group_name_H-M   'P 1'
#
loop_
_entity.id
_entity.type
_entity.pdbx_description
1 polymer ?
#
loop_
_entity_poly.entity_id
_entity_poly.type
_entity_poly.pdbx_seq_one_letter_code
_entity_poly.pdbx_strand_id
1 'polypeptide(L)'
;VDYKATSKEGRISISNSGWWPAYKRQIDFYSFLLIKNDLELETYGFFLYANAIKDGSFEKKLKFNLQLIKYEYDIEWIPNKLKELASTLNNENMPEGSKSCDHCSYFEDRQISYRRLDYGQNLELFD
;
A
#
# COMPACT_ATOMS: atom_id res chain seq x y z
N VAL A 1 -6.63 -8.60 -13.88
CA VAL A 1 -5.96 -9.51 -12.90
C VAL A 1 -4.81 -8.77 -12.27
N ASP A 2 -4.71 -8.79 -10.94
CA ASP A 2 -3.61 -8.25 -10.17
C ASP A 2 -2.78 -9.38 -9.55
N TYR A 3 -1.46 -9.32 -9.75
CA TYR A 3 -0.53 -10.38 -9.34
C TYR A 3 0.07 -10.07 -7.97
N LYS A 4 -0.01 -11.02 -7.05
CA LYS A 4 0.56 -10.90 -5.70
C LYS A 4 1.45 -12.10 -5.39
N ALA A 5 2.60 -11.83 -4.80
CA ALA A 5 3.49 -12.87 -4.28
C ALA A 5 3.55 -12.82 -2.75
N THR A 6 3.60 -13.97 -2.13
CA THR A 6 3.70 -14.10 -0.68
C THR A 6 4.36 -15.43 -0.30
N SER A 7 4.61 -15.62 0.99
CA SER A 7 5.12 -16.89 1.55
C SER A 7 4.45 -17.17 2.89
N LYS A 8 3.13 -17.10 2.92
CA LYS A 8 2.32 -17.39 4.11
C LYS A 8 1.99 -18.86 4.21
N GLU A 9 1.88 -19.37 5.42
CA GLU A 9 1.33 -20.70 5.66
C GLU A 9 -0.17 -20.73 5.35
N GLY A 10 -0.61 -21.85 4.81
CA GLY A 10 -2.02 -22.12 4.52
C GLY A 10 -2.56 -21.41 3.27
N ARG A 11 -3.88 -21.44 3.16
CA ARG A 11 -4.61 -20.86 2.04
C ARG A 11 -4.77 -19.34 2.21
N ILE A 12 -4.60 -18.61 1.12
CA ILE A 12 -4.85 -17.18 1.08
C ILE A 12 -6.36 -16.93 0.97
N SER A 13 -6.90 -16.04 1.79
CA SER A 13 -8.30 -15.61 1.76
C SER A 13 -8.41 -14.10 1.87
N ILE A 14 -9.41 -13.52 1.21
CA ILE A 14 -9.73 -12.09 1.32
C ILE A 14 -10.26 -11.81 2.74
N SER A 15 -9.74 -10.75 3.35
CA SER A 15 -10.17 -10.26 4.66
C SER A 15 -10.35 -8.74 4.66
N ASN A 16 -10.77 -8.18 5.80
CA ASN A 16 -10.81 -6.73 6.01
C ASN A 16 -9.67 -6.23 6.91
N SER A 17 -8.64 -7.07 7.10
CA SER A 17 -7.48 -6.77 7.93
C SER A 17 -6.17 -6.92 7.18
N GLY A 18 -5.08 -6.47 7.77
CA GLY A 18 -3.76 -6.51 7.17
C GLY A 18 -3.67 -5.67 5.89
N TRP A 19 -3.04 -6.22 4.85
CA TRP A 19 -2.86 -5.54 3.56
C TRP A 19 -4.07 -5.61 2.62
N TRP A 20 -5.08 -6.42 2.92
CA TRP A 20 -6.25 -6.61 2.06
C TRP A 20 -7.02 -5.32 1.73
N PRO A 21 -7.27 -4.41 2.68
CA PRO A 21 -7.94 -3.15 2.36
C PRO A 21 -7.18 -2.31 1.33
N ALA A 22 -5.85 -2.32 1.35
CA ALA A 22 -5.04 -1.63 0.36
C ALA A 22 -5.12 -2.30 -1.03
N TYR A 23 -5.09 -3.63 -1.07
CA TYR A 23 -5.21 -4.38 -2.32
C TYR A 23 -6.59 -4.27 -2.97
N LYS A 24 -7.65 -4.26 -2.17
CA LYS A 24 -9.01 -4.00 -2.64
C LYS A 24 -9.10 -2.62 -3.30
N ARG A 25 -8.67 -1.57 -2.58
CA ARG A 25 -8.63 -0.20 -3.13
C ARG A 25 -7.81 -0.10 -4.42
N GLN A 26 -6.77 -0.89 -4.55
CA GLN A 26 -5.95 -0.91 -5.77
C GLN A 26 -6.76 -1.41 -6.96
N ILE A 27 -7.49 -2.54 -6.84
CA ILE A 27 -8.36 -3.03 -7.91
C ILE A 27 -9.51 -2.05 -8.19
N ASP A 28 -10.16 -1.51 -7.15
CA ASP A 28 -11.21 -0.50 -7.30
C ASP A 28 -10.72 0.67 -8.15
N PHE A 29 -9.54 1.20 -7.80
CA PHE A 29 -8.98 2.35 -8.49
C PHE A 29 -8.57 2.04 -9.93
N TYR A 30 -7.98 0.88 -10.18
CA TYR A 30 -7.66 0.43 -11.54
C TYR A 30 -8.92 0.26 -12.39
N SER A 31 -9.96 -0.35 -11.84
CA SER A 31 -11.24 -0.50 -12.52
C SER A 31 -11.86 0.87 -12.85
N PHE A 32 -11.84 1.80 -11.90
CA PHE A 32 -12.27 3.18 -12.11
C PHE A 32 -11.52 3.85 -13.26
N LEU A 33 -10.18 3.76 -13.29
CA LEU A 33 -9.36 4.35 -14.35
C LEU A 33 -9.63 3.73 -15.71
N LEU A 34 -9.76 2.40 -15.77
CA LEU A 34 -10.05 1.70 -17.02
C LEU A 34 -11.41 2.09 -17.58
N ILE A 35 -12.45 2.15 -16.74
CA ILE A 35 -13.80 2.60 -17.13
C ILE A 35 -13.77 4.07 -17.61
N LYS A 36 -12.99 4.93 -16.94
CA LYS A 36 -12.83 6.33 -17.36
C LYS A 36 -12.08 6.50 -18.68
N ASN A 37 -11.40 5.46 -19.14
CA ASN A 37 -10.75 5.38 -20.45
C ASN A 37 -11.58 4.54 -21.45
N ASP A 38 -12.90 4.46 -21.24
CA ASP A 38 -13.86 3.79 -22.12
C ASP A 38 -13.58 2.30 -22.38
N LEU A 39 -12.95 1.62 -21.42
CA LEU A 39 -12.76 0.18 -21.47
C LEU A 39 -13.92 -0.54 -20.81
N GLU A 40 -14.47 -1.54 -21.49
CA GLU A 40 -15.50 -2.42 -20.93
C GLU A 40 -14.86 -3.40 -19.94
N LEU A 41 -15.44 -3.49 -18.75
CA LEU A 41 -14.99 -4.38 -17.69
C LEU A 41 -16.12 -5.25 -17.17
N GLU A 42 -15.77 -6.46 -16.74
CA GLU A 42 -16.64 -7.25 -15.87
C GLU A 42 -16.77 -6.56 -14.49
N THR A 43 -17.81 -6.91 -13.75
CA THR A 43 -18.10 -6.34 -12.42
C THR A 43 -17.12 -6.82 -11.32
N TYR A 44 -16.10 -7.55 -11.70
CA TYR A 44 -15.13 -8.15 -10.79
C TYR A 44 -13.72 -8.20 -11.39
N GLY A 45 -12.74 -8.23 -10.51
CA GLY A 45 -11.36 -8.51 -10.84
C GLY A 45 -10.85 -9.76 -10.14
N PHE A 46 -9.59 -10.10 -10.38
CA PHE A 46 -8.95 -11.23 -9.73
C PHE A 46 -7.61 -10.83 -9.12
N PHE A 47 -7.33 -11.40 -7.95
CA PHE A 47 -5.98 -11.50 -7.42
C PHE A 47 -5.41 -12.87 -7.79
N LEU A 48 -4.32 -12.91 -8.52
CA LEU A 48 -3.54 -14.13 -8.71
C LEU A 48 -2.40 -14.16 -7.71
N TYR A 49 -2.56 -14.99 -6.68
CA TYR A 49 -1.53 -15.17 -5.66
C TYR A 49 -0.59 -16.31 -6.01
N ALA A 50 0.71 -16.00 -6.01
CA ALA A 50 1.80 -16.97 -6.02
C ALA A 50 2.33 -17.10 -4.59
N ASN A 51 1.93 -18.16 -3.88
CA ASN A 51 2.37 -18.40 -2.51
C ASN A 51 3.57 -19.35 -2.52
N ALA A 52 4.75 -18.84 -2.16
CA ALA A 52 5.98 -19.62 -2.15
C ALA A 52 5.91 -20.72 -1.09
N ILE A 53 6.31 -21.93 -1.48
CA ILE A 53 6.44 -23.09 -0.60
C ILE A 53 7.84 -23.04 0.01
N LYS A 54 7.90 -22.91 1.35
CA LYS A 54 9.15 -22.80 2.11
C LYS A 54 9.66 -24.16 2.60
N ASP A 55 8.82 -25.19 2.53
CA ASP A 55 9.14 -26.49 3.07
C ASP A 55 10.11 -27.25 2.16
N GLY A 56 11.16 -27.78 2.75
CA GLY A 56 12.17 -28.58 2.07
C GLY A 56 13.46 -27.84 1.71
N SER A 57 14.42 -28.56 1.15
CA SER A 57 15.69 -28.01 0.72
C SER A 57 15.56 -27.20 -0.58
N PHE A 58 16.36 -26.16 -0.70
CA PHE A 58 16.44 -25.37 -1.94
C PHE A 58 17.22 -26.14 -3.02
N GLU A 59 16.52 -26.69 -4.00
CA GLU A 59 17.08 -27.44 -5.12
C GLU A 59 17.27 -26.57 -6.39
N LYS A 60 17.65 -25.31 -6.25
CA LYS A 60 17.73 -24.33 -7.34
C LYS A 60 16.39 -24.06 -8.05
N LYS A 61 15.27 -24.38 -7.40
CA LYS A 61 13.91 -24.15 -7.89
C LYS A 61 13.05 -23.59 -6.79
N LEU A 62 12.24 -22.58 -7.13
CA LEU A 62 11.19 -22.08 -6.26
C LEU A 62 9.85 -22.70 -6.68
N LYS A 63 9.15 -23.27 -5.73
CA LYS A 63 7.81 -23.84 -5.93
C LYS A 63 6.77 -22.88 -5.38
N PHE A 64 5.65 -22.71 -6.09
CA PHE A 64 4.56 -21.85 -5.68
C PHE A 64 3.24 -22.58 -5.77
N ASN A 65 2.37 -22.34 -4.79
CA ASN A 65 0.95 -22.61 -4.89
C ASN A 65 0.26 -21.39 -5.50
N LEU A 66 -0.38 -21.57 -6.65
CA LEU A 66 -1.14 -20.52 -7.31
C LEU A 66 -2.58 -20.55 -6.85
N GLN A 67 -3.13 -19.39 -6.55
CA GLN A 67 -4.51 -19.23 -6.13
C GLN A 67 -5.14 -18.02 -6.81
N LEU A 68 -6.24 -18.24 -7.53
CA LEU A 68 -7.03 -17.17 -8.13
C LEU A 68 -8.18 -16.82 -7.18
N ILE A 69 -8.27 -15.55 -6.79
CA ILE A 69 -9.27 -15.05 -5.84
C ILE A 69 -10.08 -13.97 -6.53
N LYS A 70 -11.38 -14.22 -6.69
CA LYS A 70 -12.34 -13.25 -7.25
C LYS A 70 -12.60 -12.14 -6.23
N TYR A 71 -12.66 -10.91 -6.71
CA TYR A 71 -13.03 -9.73 -5.95
C TYR A 71 -14.01 -8.86 -6.76
N GLU A 72 -15.17 -8.58 -6.21
CA GLU A 72 -16.13 -7.63 -6.76
C GLU A 72 -15.70 -6.22 -6.34
N TYR A 73 -15.28 -5.41 -7.31
CA TYR A 73 -14.77 -4.08 -7.03
C TYR A 73 -15.91 -3.07 -6.80
N ASP A 74 -15.62 -2.05 -6.00
CA ASP A 74 -16.49 -0.92 -5.75
C ASP A 74 -15.76 0.38 -6.14
N ILE A 75 -16.31 1.15 -7.08
CA ILE A 75 -15.74 2.39 -7.56
C ILE A 75 -16.52 3.63 -7.09
N GLU A 76 -17.64 3.47 -6.40
CA GLU A 76 -18.55 4.57 -6.04
C GLU A 76 -17.90 5.54 -5.03
N TRP A 77 -17.03 5.05 -4.17
CA TRP A 77 -16.34 5.87 -3.17
C TRP A 77 -15.25 6.77 -3.77
N ILE A 78 -14.71 6.44 -4.96
CA ILE A 78 -13.51 7.08 -5.52
C ILE A 78 -13.73 8.56 -5.87
N PRO A 79 -14.81 8.99 -6.57
CA PRO A 79 -14.99 10.40 -6.94
C PRO A 79 -15.02 11.33 -5.73
N ASN A 80 -15.68 10.91 -4.64
CA ASN A 80 -15.74 11.71 -3.42
C ASN A 80 -14.38 11.79 -2.73
N LYS A 81 -13.64 10.68 -2.70
CA LYS A 81 -12.30 10.65 -2.11
C LYS A 81 -11.29 11.49 -2.90
N LEU A 82 -11.42 11.57 -4.22
CA LEU A 82 -10.61 12.45 -5.05
C LEU A 82 -10.90 13.94 -4.78
N LYS A 83 -12.16 14.30 -4.55
CA LYS A 83 -12.54 15.67 -4.14
C LYS A 83 -11.96 16.03 -2.77
N GLU A 84 -12.06 15.13 -1.79
CA GLU A 84 -11.46 15.32 -0.46
C GLU A 84 -9.93 15.52 -0.58
N LEU A 85 -9.27 14.68 -1.38
CA LEU A 85 -7.83 14.79 -1.62
C LEU A 85 -7.47 16.14 -2.25
N ALA A 86 -8.19 16.57 -3.29
CA ALA A 86 -7.97 17.86 -3.93
C ALA A 86 -8.18 19.02 -2.95
N SER A 87 -9.22 18.95 -2.11
CA SER A 87 -9.46 19.94 -1.05
C SER A 87 -8.32 19.99 -0.04
N THR A 88 -7.79 18.84 0.37
CA THR A 88 -6.66 18.75 1.31
C THR A 88 -5.40 19.35 0.71
N LEU A 89 -5.10 19.05 -0.57
CA LEU A 89 -3.91 19.54 -1.24
C LEU A 89 -3.94 21.06 -1.50
N ASN A 90 -5.16 21.64 -1.65
CA ASN A 90 -5.33 23.08 -1.84
C ASN A 90 -5.54 23.85 -0.52
N ASN A 91 -5.48 23.18 0.61
CA ASN A 91 -5.60 23.82 1.92
C ASN A 91 -4.23 24.32 2.37
N GLU A 92 -4.17 25.55 2.89
CA GLU A 92 -2.95 26.13 3.46
C GLU A 92 -2.52 25.43 4.76
N ASN A 93 -3.46 24.82 5.46
CA ASN A 93 -3.18 24.07 6.69
C ASN A 93 -2.85 22.62 6.38
N MET A 94 -1.64 22.20 6.75
CA MET A 94 -1.23 20.80 6.67
C MET A 94 -2.07 19.96 7.63
N PRO A 95 -2.67 18.84 7.18
CA PRO A 95 -3.40 17.95 8.06
C PRO A 95 -2.47 17.32 9.11
N GLU A 96 -3.01 17.07 10.31
CA GLU A 96 -2.28 16.37 11.35
C GLU A 96 -1.92 14.94 10.93
N GLY A 97 -0.71 14.52 11.29
CA GLY A 97 -0.24 13.14 11.08
C GLY A 97 -1.06 12.15 11.91
N SER A 98 -1.38 11.01 11.33
CA SER A 98 -2.01 9.94 12.10
C SER A 98 -1.02 9.36 13.12
N LYS A 99 -1.45 9.15 14.37
CA LYS A 99 -0.66 8.51 15.43
C LYS A 99 -0.18 7.09 15.08
N SER A 100 -0.83 6.43 14.14
CA SER A 100 -0.48 5.09 13.64
C SER A 100 0.22 5.10 12.29
N CYS A 101 0.68 6.27 11.83
CA CYS A 101 1.35 6.41 10.54
C CYS A 101 2.86 6.33 10.71
N ASP A 102 3.47 5.24 10.26
CA ASP A 102 4.92 5.04 10.33
C ASP A 102 5.72 6.12 9.59
N HIS A 103 5.18 6.66 8.50
CA HIS A 103 5.81 7.75 7.75
C HIS A 103 5.81 9.07 8.53
N CYS A 104 4.70 9.39 9.22
CA CYS A 104 4.63 10.59 10.05
C CYS A 104 5.58 10.48 11.24
N SER A 105 5.59 9.34 11.93
CA SER A 105 6.53 9.06 13.03
C SER A 105 7.98 9.16 12.57
N TYR A 106 8.33 8.55 11.44
CA TYR A 106 9.68 8.66 10.89
C TYR A 106 10.07 10.12 10.59
N PHE A 107 9.15 10.90 10.01
CA PHE A 107 9.40 12.31 9.71
C PHE A 107 9.65 13.13 10.98
N GLU A 108 8.83 12.94 12.01
CA GLU A 108 8.99 13.62 13.32
C GLU A 108 10.32 13.26 13.98
N ASP A 109 10.67 11.97 14.01
CA ASP A 109 11.94 11.48 14.56
C ASP A 109 13.15 12.07 13.83
N ARG A 110 13.07 12.18 12.50
CA ARG A 110 14.12 12.79 11.68
C ARG A 110 14.25 14.27 11.97
N GLN A 111 13.16 15.02 12.11
CA GLN A 111 13.19 16.44 12.45
C GLN A 111 13.83 16.68 13.82
N ILE A 112 13.50 15.85 14.81
CA ILE A 112 14.12 15.92 16.13
C ILE A 112 15.63 15.64 16.04
N SER A 113 16.03 14.66 15.25
CA SER A 113 17.43 14.30 15.05
C SER A 113 18.22 15.43 14.38
N TYR A 114 17.67 16.05 13.33
CA TYR A 114 18.30 17.21 12.69
C TYR A 114 18.45 18.39 13.63
N ARG A 115 17.43 18.74 14.40
CA ARG A 115 17.52 19.82 15.39
C ARG A 115 18.60 19.55 16.44
N ARG A 116 18.75 18.30 16.88
CA ARG A 116 19.84 17.92 17.81
C ARG A 116 21.21 18.06 17.19
N LEU A 117 21.37 17.75 15.90
CA LEU A 117 22.62 17.92 15.18
C LEU A 117 22.97 19.40 15.02
N ASP A 118 22.02 20.26 14.68
CA ASP A 118 22.23 21.72 14.56
C ASP A 118 22.62 22.38 15.90
N TYR A 119 22.08 21.91 17.03
CA TYR A 119 22.48 22.37 18.35
C TYR A 119 23.80 21.76 18.85
N GLY A 120 24.21 20.60 18.30
CA GLY A 120 25.46 19.92 18.66
C GLY A 120 26.66 20.28 17.80
N GLN A 121 26.48 20.90 16.63
CA GLN A 121 27.55 21.23 15.70
C GLN A 121 28.20 22.63 15.94
N ASN A 122 27.90 23.29 17.07
CA ASN A 122 28.72 24.39 17.56
C ASN A 122 29.91 23.93 18.43
N LEU A 123 30.26 22.66 18.37
CA LEU A 123 31.39 22.11 19.10
C LEU A 123 32.34 21.40 18.12
N GLU A 124 33.41 22.15 17.78
CA GLU A 124 34.75 21.64 17.54
C GLU A 124 34.93 20.53 16.50
N LEU A 125 34.94 20.90 15.24
CA LEU A 125 35.51 20.06 14.20
C LEU A 125 36.67 20.70 13.44
N PHE A 126 37.25 21.82 13.95
CA PHE A 126 38.50 22.41 13.41
C PHE A 126 39.28 23.05 14.55
N ASP A 127 40.03 22.25 15.29
CA ASP A 127 41.32 22.58 15.88
C ASP A 127 42.35 21.54 15.44
#